data_7e1435ae3216d6c1dcb4681d426421f4
#
_entry.id   7e1435ae3216d6c1dcb4681d426421f4
#
_cell.length_a   1.000
_cell.length_b   1.000
_cell.length_c   1.000
_cell.angle_alpha   90.00
_cell.angle_beta   90.00
_cell.angle_gamma   90.00
#
_symmetry.space_group_name_H-M   'P 1'
#
loop_
_entity.id
_entity.type
_entity.pdbx_description
1 polymer ?
#
loop_
_entity_poly.entity_id
_entity_poly.type
_entity_poly.pdbx_seq_one_letter_code
_entity_poly.pdbx_strand_id
1 'polypeptide(L)' 'MTIQTTLERAFALARTGEFASVSEIRARLKRERYDQVEAHLQGPALGKQLRQLCEQARVGR' A
#
# COMPACT_ATOMS: atom_id res chain seq x y z
N MET A 1 3.24 -11.01 -18.53
CA MET A 1 3.39 -10.82 -17.08
C MET A 1 3.46 -9.33 -16.77
N THR A 2 2.61 -8.86 -15.88
CA THR A 2 2.56 -7.44 -15.56
C THR A 2 3.47 -7.13 -14.38
N ILE A 3 4.41 -6.18 -14.58
CA ILE A 3 5.28 -5.73 -13.50
C ILE A 3 4.67 -4.47 -12.91
N GLN A 4 4.27 -4.53 -11.65
CA GLN A 4 3.69 -3.40 -10.97
C GLN A 4 4.79 -2.53 -10.38
N THR A 5 4.62 -1.21 -10.47
CA THR A 5 5.48 -0.29 -9.75
C THR A 5 5.20 -0.38 -8.26
N THR A 6 6.10 0.17 -7.45
CA THR A 6 5.90 0.20 -6.00
C THR A 6 4.56 0.83 -5.64
N LEU A 7 4.19 1.93 -6.28
CA LEU A 7 2.92 2.59 -6.00
C LEU A 7 1.73 1.75 -6.42
N GLU A 8 1.79 1.14 -7.60
CA GLU A 8 0.71 0.29 -8.07
C GLU A 8 0.48 -0.89 -7.13
N ARG A 9 1.57 -1.50 -6.68
CA ARG A 9 1.47 -2.61 -5.75
C ARG A 9 0.91 -2.17 -4.41
N ALA A 10 1.33 -0.98 -3.94
CA ALA A 10 0.82 -0.45 -2.68
C ALA A 10 -0.70 -0.26 -2.74
N PHE A 11 -1.21 0.30 -3.83
CA PHE A 11 -2.64 0.46 -3.99
C PHE A 11 -3.36 -0.89 -4.09
N ALA A 12 -2.78 -1.84 -4.79
CA ALA A 12 -3.36 -3.18 -4.88
C ALA A 12 -3.46 -3.82 -3.51
N LEU A 13 -2.42 -3.71 -2.70
CA LEU A 13 -2.43 -4.26 -1.35
C LEU A 13 -3.47 -3.57 -0.47
N ALA A 14 -3.58 -2.25 -0.59
CA ALA A 14 -4.57 -1.51 0.19
C ALA A 14 -6.00 -1.96 -0.11
N ARG A 15 -6.26 -2.32 -1.35
CA ARG A 15 -7.60 -2.73 -1.77
C ARG A 15 -7.99 -4.13 -1.31
N THR A 16 -7.02 -4.93 -0.90
CA THR A 16 -7.32 -6.30 -0.44
C THR A 16 -8.08 -6.34 0.87
N GLY A 17 -7.98 -5.29 1.66
CA GLY A 17 -8.59 -5.26 2.99
C GLY A 17 -7.81 -6.05 4.03
N GLU A 18 -6.65 -6.56 3.69
CA GLU A 18 -5.83 -7.35 4.61
C GLU A 18 -4.91 -6.50 5.49
N PHE A 19 -4.75 -5.22 5.15
CA PHE A 19 -3.82 -4.35 5.83
C PHE A 19 -4.55 -3.29 6.63
N ALA A 20 -4.19 -3.16 7.88
CA ALA A 20 -4.83 -2.19 8.77
C ALA A 20 -4.21 -0.80 8.68
N SER A 21 -2.98 -0.71 8.20
CA SER A 21 -2.28 0.58 8.15
C SER A 21 -1.28 0.61 7.02
N VAL A 22 -0.84 1.83 6.69
CA VAL A 22 0.19 2.04 5.67
C VAL A 22 1.51 1.40 6.09
N SER A 23 1.79 1.37 7.39
CA SER A 23 3.01 0.73 7.89
C SER A 23 3.06 -0.75 7.51
N GLU A 24 1.94 -1.43 7.58
CA GLU A 24 1.88 -2.84 7.18
C GLU A 24 2.10 -3.00 5.67
N ILE A 25 1.56 -2.07 4.89
CA ILE A 25 1.78 -2.09 3.44
C ILE A 25 3.27 -1.90 3.13
N ARG A 26 3.92 -0.96 3.80
CA ARG A 26 5.36 -0.76 3.61
C ARG A 26 6.16 -2.00 3.95
N ALA A 27 5.82 -2.62 5.07
CA ALA A 27 6.51 -3.84 5.47
C ALA A 27 6.35 -4.94 4.43
N ARG A 28 5.15 -5.07 3.88
CA ARG A 28 4.89 -6.07 2.85
C ARG A 28 5.68 -5.79 1.59
N LEU A 29 5.74 -4.53 1.15
CA LEU A 29 6.50 -4.15 -0.03
C LEU A 29 7.99 -4.44 0.14
N LYS A 30 8.53 -4.16 1.32
CA LYS A 30 9.93 -4.47 1.61
C LYS A 30 10.17 -5.98 1.56
N ARG A 31 9.25 -6.76 2.04
CA ARG A 31 9.31 -8.21 1.99
C ARG A 31 9.31 -8.72 0.55
N GLU A 32 8.56 -8.06 -0.31
CA GLU A 32 8.50 -8.41 -1.72
C GLU A 32 9.66 -7.81 -2.51
N ARG A 33 10.59 -7.16 -1.82
CA ARG A 33 11.84 -6.62 -2.40
C ARG A 33 11.62 -5.48 -3.38
N TYR A 34 10.59 -4.68 -3.14
CA TYR A 34 10.45 -3.45 -3.89
C TYR A 34 11.46 -2.42 -3.40
N ASP A 35 12.04 -1.68 -4.35
CA ASP A 35 13.03 -0.66 -4.03
C ASP A 35 12.38 0.64 -3.62
N GLN A 36 13.07 1.39 -2.76
CA GLN A 36 12.72 2.74 -2.39
C GLN A 36 11.28 2.87 -1.88
N VAL A 37 10.83 1.85 -1.17
CA VAL A 37 9.46 1.81 -0.63
C VAL A 37 9.16 3.04 0.22
N GLU A 38 10.07 3.40 1.12
CA GLU A 38 9.85 4.52 2.01
C GLU A 38 9.81 5.84 1.26
N ALA A 39 10.69 6.00 0.25
CA ALA A 39 10.69 7.22 -0.56
C ALA A 39 9.38 7.38 -1.32
N HIS A 40 8.86 6.29 -1.87
CA HIS A 40 7.60 6.33 -2.61
C HIS A 40 6.39 6.58 -1.72
N LEU A 41 6.39 6.05 -0.51
CA LEU A 41 5.24 6.15 0.39
C LEU A 41 5.37 7.26 1.42
N GLN A 42 6.38 8.11 1.29
CA GLN A 42 6.66 9.15 2.25
C GLN A 42 5.71 10.35 2.15
N GLY A 43 5.11 10.58 1.00
CA GLY A 43 4.25 11.73 0.78
C GLY A 43 2.99 11.67 1.65
N PRO A 44 2.63 12.78 2.33
CA PRO A 44 1.45 12.78 3.20
C PRO A 44 0.14 12.53 2.44
N ALA A 45 0.03 13.03 1.22
CA ALA A 45 -1.17 12.82 0.43
C ALA A 45 -1.34 11.35 0.04
N LEU A 46 -0.24 10.70 -0.34
CA LEU A 46 -0.28 9.30 -0.72
C LEU A 46 -0.59 8.41 0.48
N GLY A 47 0.03 8.69 1.61
CA GLY A 47 -0.25 7.95 2.83
C GLY A 47 -1.71 8.02 3.21
N LYS A 48 -2.31 9.20 3.08
CA LYS A 48 -3.72 9.41 3.37
C LYS A 48 -4.60 8.61 2.42
N GLN A 49 -4.28 8.62 1.13
CA GLN A 49 -5.03 7.84 0.14
C GLN A 49 -4.98 6.35 0.43
N LEU A 50 -3.80 5.83 0.73
CA LEU A 50 -3.65 4.42 1.04
C LEU A 50 -4.44 4.04 2.29
N ARG A 51 -4.39 4.89 3.30
CA ARG A 51 -5.13 4.67 4.52
C ARG A 51 -6.63 4.62 4.25
N GLN A 52 -7.14 5.54 3.44
CA GLN A 52 -8.55 5.55 3.09
C GLN A 52 -8.95 4.28 2.34
N LEU A 53 -8.11 3.82 1.43
CA LEU A 53 -8.38 2.58 0.71
C LEU A 53 -8.43 1.38 1.64
N CYS A 54 -7.51 1.32 2.59
CA CYS A 54 -7.50 0.26 3.59
C CYS A 54 -8.80 0.25 4.39
N GLU A 55 -9.23 1.42 4.84
CA GLU A 55 -10.46 1.54 5.62
C GLU A 55 -11.68 1.15 4.81
N GLN A 56 -11.78 1.61 3.56
CA GLN A 56 -12.89 1.29 2.69
C GLN A 56 -12.96 -0.21 2.39
N ALA A 57 -11.82 -0.82 2.14
CA ALA A 57 -11.78 -2.24 1.83
C ALA A 57 -12.19 -3.09 3.03
N ARG A 58 -11.84 -2.65 4.23
CA ARG A 58 -12.21 -3.38 5.45
C ARG A 58 -13.67 -3.21 5.80
N VAL A 59 -14.21 -2.01 5.59
CA VAL A 59 -15.62 -1.72 5.87
C VAL A 59 -16.54 -2.45 4.91
N GLY A 60 -16.10 -2.65 3.68
CA GLY A 60 -16.87 -3.31 2.64
C GLY A 60 -17.01 -4.83 2.81
N ARG A 61 -16.46 -5.39 3.86
CA ARG A 61 -16.53 -6.84 4.09
C ARG A 61 -17.69 -7.25 4.96
#